data_2f4e53e85ec44b6735f8573ebfacac06
#
_entry.id   2f4e53e85ec44b6735f8573ebfacac06
#
_cell.length_a   1.000
_cell.length_b   1.000
_cell.length_c   1.000
_cell.angle_alpha   90.00
_cell.angle_beta   90.00
_cell.angle_gamma   90.00
#
_symmetry.space_group_name_H-M   'P 1'
#
loop_
_entity.id
_entity.type
_entity.pdbx_description
1 polymer ?
#
loop_
_entity_poly.entity_id
_entity_poly.type
_entity_poly.pdbx_seq_one_letter_code
_entity_poly.pdbx_strand_id
1 'polypeptide(L)'
;LGSPASEFAVKEDAIRSVITDDAQRALNSTLASNTRLTRDARGRFLTSRTQMQSDGAGLASRNNIALDVDGIAVATPKQFSTQGMFFAQMGNFEGTERRLVFGDFDIQRDGDTGSSTATIKAEVVWEQMLSDKTMLGYYLGGKVARSNIRGNFTGAQDKYGVSVGGYFVHAIKENLFLDGFASLGAGRNDLKMADDTLDLTSD
;
A
#
# COMPACT_ATOMS: atom_id res chain seq x y z
N LEU A 1 6.31 43.21 -15.87
CA LEU A 1 7.54 42.40 -15.83
C LEU A 1 7.83 42.10 -14.36
N GLY A 2 7.55 40.86 -13.93
CA GLY A 2 7.86 40.39 -12.58
C GLY A 2 9.37 40.37 -12.37
N SER A 3 9.81 40.60 -11.13
CA SER A 3 11.23 40.46 -10.82
C SER A 3 11.64 38.99 -10.81
N PRO A 4 12.86 38.61 -11.18
CA PRO A 4 13.31 37.21 -11.12
C PRO A 4 13.12 36.58 -9.75
N ALA A 5 13.17 37.34 -8.67
CA ALA A 5 12.93 36.89 -7.32
C ALA A 5 11.47 36.44 -7.05
N SER A 6 10.49 37.11 -7.70
CA SER A 6 9.07 36.73 -7.55
C SER A 6 8.74 35.45 -8.31
N GLU A 7 9.35 35.21 -9.44
CA GLU A 7 9.19 33.95 -10.20
C GLU A 7 9.84 32.78 -9.49
N PHE A 8 10.98 32.98 -8.86
CA PHE A 8 11.65 31.97 -8.06
C PHE A 8 10.82 31.56 -6.83
N ALA A 9 10.24 32.55 -6.12
CA ALA A 9 9.38 32.29 -4.97
C ALA A 9 8.12 31.45 -5.33
N VAL A 10 7.48 31.75 -6.47
CA VAL A 10 6.32 30.99 -6.95
C VAL A 10 6.70 29.56 -7.29
N LYS A 11 7.88 29.33 -7.87
CA LYS A 11 8.39 28.00 -8.20
C LYS A 11 8.75 27.21 -6.93
N GLU A 12 9.35 27.86 -5.94
CA GLU A 12 9.68 27.25 -4.65
C GLU A 12 8.41 26.80 -3.91
N ASP A 13 7.38 27.64 -3.85
CA ASP A 13 6.11 27.29 -3.23
C ASP A 13 5.39 26.14 -3.94
N ALA A 14 5.46 26.09 -5.27
CA ALA A 14 4.90 24.97 -6.04
C ALA A 14 5.63 23.65 -5.75
N ILE A 15 6.96 23.66 -5.66
CA ILE A 15 7.77 22.48 -5.31
C ILE A 15 7.45 22.03 -3.88
N ARG A 16 7.39 22.95 -2.92
CA ARG A 16 7.02 22.65 -1.52
C ARG A 16 5.64 22.04 -1.43
N SER A 17 4.66 22.57 -2.16
CA SER A 17 3.30 22.04 -2.21
C SER A 17 3.30 20.59 -2.72
N VAL A 18 4.00 20.32 -3.82
CA VAL A 18 4.09 18.96 -4.39
C VAL A 18 4.71 17.97 -3.39
N ILE A 19 5.81 18.37 -2.72
CA ILE A 19 6.48 17.51 -1.73
C ILE A 19 5.57 17.26 -0.52
N THR A 20 4.87 18.29 -0.04
CA THR A 20 3.98 18.17 1.12
C THR A 20 2.77 17.29 0.80
N ASP A 21 2.14 17.51 -0.35
CA ASP A 21 1.01 16.70 -0.81
C ASP A 21 1.40 15.24 -1.02
N ASP A 22 2.60 15.01 -1.51
CA ASP A 22 3.13 13.67 -1.71
C ASP A 22 3.40 12.96 -0.38
N ALA A 23 4.00 13.65 0.57
CA ALA A 23 4.22 13.12 1.92
C ALA A 23 2.90 12.80 2.63
N GLN A 24 1.89 13.66 2.52
CA GLN A 24 0.56 13.39 3.08
C GLN A 24 -0.13 12.20 2.41
N ARG A 25 -0.06 12.10 1.08
CA ARG A 25 -0.62 10.93 0.35
C ARG A 25 0.08 9.65 0.77
N ALA A 26 1.41 9.67 0.90
CA ALA A 26 2.18 8.51 1.35
C ALA A 26 1.79 8.09 2.77
N LEU A 27 1.63 9.04 3.69
CA LEU A 27 1.19 8.77 5.06
C LEU A 27 -0.22 8.18 5.08
N ASN A 28 -1.17 8.80 4.40
CA ASN A 28 -2.56 8.35 4.33
C ASN A 28 -2.67 6.96 3.69
N SER A 29 -1.92 6.70 2.63
CA SER A 29 -1.85 5.38 1.99
C SER A 29 -1.31 4.32 2.94
N THR A 30 -0.27 4.63 3.71
CA THR A 30 0.31 3.70 4.69
C THR A 30 -0.67 3.41 5.83
N LEU A 31 -1.32 4.43 6.38
CA LEU A 31 -2.33 4.28 7.43
C LEU A 31 -3.53 3.45 6.94
N ALA A 32 -4.03 3.74 5.74
CA ALA A 32 -5.15 3.01 5.15
C ALA A 32 -4.80 1.53 4.91
N SER A 33 -3.59 1.25 4.40
CA SER A 33 -3.10 -0.11 4.19
C SER A 33 -2.99 -0.87 5.49
N ASN A 34 -2.39 -0.29 6.53
CA ASN A 34 -2.22 -0.93 7.83
C ASN A 34 -3.56 -1.15 8.55
N THR A 35 -4.50 -0.20 8.46
CA THR A 35 -5.84 -0.35 9.02
C THR A 35 -6.62 -1.47 8.32
N ARG A 36 -6.46 -1.60 7.01
CA ARG A 36 -7.05 -2.71 6.25
C ARG A 36 -6.43 -4.03 6.66
N LEU A 37 -5.10 -4.10 6.74
CA LEU A 37 -4.37 -5.30 7.13
C LEU A 37 -4.85 -5.83 8.49
N THR A 38 -5.02 -4.96 9.51
CA THR A 38 -5.52 -5.35 10.83
C THR A 38 -6.99 -5.75 10.83
N ARG A 39 -7.84 -5.08 10.03
CA ARG A 39 -9.25 -5.47 9.87
C ARG A 39 -9.40 -6.85 9.27
N ASP A 40 -8.66 -7.12 8.19
CA ASP A 40 -8.67 -8.40 7.51
C ASP A 40 -8.03 -9.49 8.39
N ALA A 41 -7.00 -9.13 9.16
CA ALA A 41 -6.40 -10.01 10.16
C ALA A 41 -7.40 -10.46 11.23
N ARG A 42 -8.29 -9.57 11.68
CA ARG A 42 -9.37 -9.94 12.61
C ARG A 42 -10.33 -10.97 11.99
N GLY A 43 -10.71 -10.78 10.72
CA GLY A 43 -11.53 -11.74 9.99
C GLY A 43 -10.86 -13.12 9.89
N ARG A 44 -9.58 -13.14 9.53
CA ARG A 44 -8.79 -14.38 9.45
C ARG A 44 -8.58 -15.03 10.81
N PHE A 45 -8.38 -14.25 11.87
CA PHE A 45 -8.29 -14.72 13.24
C PHE A 45 -9.57 -15.47 13.66
N LEU A 46 -10.74 -14.89 13.41
CA LEU A 46 -12.03 -15.50 13.72
C LEU A 46 -12.21 -16.83 12.98
N THR A 47 -11.88 -16.85 11.68
CA THR A 47 -11.94 -18.10 10.87
C THR A 47 -11.00 -19.17 11.43
N SER A 48 -9.77 -18.81 11.80
CA SER A 48 -8.80 -19.75 12.37
C SER A 48 -9.25 -20.30 13.71
N ARG A 49 -9.79 -19.43 14.56
CA ARG A 49 -10.33 -19.85 15.88
C ARG A 49 -11.45 -20.86 15.72
N THR A 50 -12.37 -20.64 14.78
CA THR A 50 -13.45 -21.56 14.49
C THR A 50 -12.91 -22.90 13.98
N GLN A 51 -11.91 -22.89 13.12
CA GLN A 51 -11.26 -24.09 12.62
C GLN A 51 -10.56 -24.88 13.73
N MET A 52 -9.79 -24.22 14.59
CA MET A 52 -9.14 -24.86 15.74
C MET A 52 -10.14 -25.51 16.71
N GLN A 53 -11.34 -24.94 16.84
CA GLN A 53 -12.41 -25.50 17.66
C GLN A 53 -13.13 -26.65 16.97
N SER A 54 -13.11 -26.72 15.64
CA SER A 54 -13.75 -27.76 14.83
C SER A 54 -12.83 -28.93 14.48
N ASP A 55 -11.52 -28.75 14.58
CA ASP A 55 -10.50 -29.77 14.20
C ASP A 55 -10.36 -31.00 15.11
N GLY A 56 -11.37 -31.24 15.93
CA GLY A 56 -11.62 -32.64 16.34
C GLY A 56 -12.07 -33.57 15.20
N ALA A 57 -12.33 -33.03 14.00
CA ALA A 57 -12.74 -33.79 12.80
C ALA A 57 -11.78 -33.45 11.65
N GLY A 58 -10.78 -34.28 11.44
CA GLY A 58 -9.71 -34.13 10.45
C GLY A 58 -10.16 -33.58 9.08
N LEU A 59 -9.88 -32.31 8.85
CA LEU A 59 -10.00 -31.70 7.54
C LEU A 59 -8.65 -31.78 6.83
N ALA A 60 -8.66 -32.53 5.72
CA ALA A 60 -7.50 -32.68 4.85
C ALA A 60 -6.95 -31.31 4.44
N SER A 61 -5.66 -31.12 4.67
CA SER A 61 -4.84 -30.04 4.15
C SER A 61 -5.13 -29.81 2.67
N ARG A 62 -5.66 -28.64 2.31
CA ARG A 62 -5.80 -28.22 0.92
C ARG A 62 -4.67 -27.27 0.58
N ASN A 63 -3.71 -27.77 -0.19
CA ASN A 63 -2.70 -26.94 -0.89
C ASN A 63 -3.38 -26.11 -1.98
N ASN A 64 -4.10 -25.08 -1.60
CA ASN A 64 -4.70 -24.19 -2.57
C ASN A 64 -3.99 -22.82 -2.49
N ILE A 65 -3.32 -22.47 -3.57
CA ILE A 65 -2.96 -21.08 -3.82
C ILE A 65 -4.24 -20.44 -4.36
N ALA A 66 -4.91 -19.67 -3.54
CA ALA A 66 -6.02 -18.83 -3.97
C ALA A 66 -5.45 -17.46 -4.30
N LEU A 67 -5.57 -17.05 -5.56
CA LEU A 67 -5.30 -15.67 -5.98
C LEU A 67 -6.66 -14.98 -6.17
N ASP A 68 -6.87 -13.93 -5.43
CA ASP A 68 -8.02 -13.05 -5.56
C ASP A 68 -7.54 -11.67 -6.04
N VAL A 69 -8.19 -11.15 -7.05
CA VAL A 69 -7.89 -9.81 -7.61
C VAL A 69 -9.20 -9.07 -7.72
N ASP A 70 -9.30 -7.95 -7.05
CA ASP A 70 -10.43 -7.04 -7.08
C ASP A 70 -9.98 -5.65 -7.51
N GLY A 71 -10.77 -4.97 -8.34
CA GLY A 71 -10.41 -3.66 -8.82
C GLY A 71 -11.55 -2.90 -9.48
N ILE A 72 -11.36 -1.60 -9.57
CA ILE A 72 -12.28 -0.67 -10.22
C ILE A 72 -11.51 0.12 -11.27
N ALA A 73 -12.09 0.23 -12.46
CA ALA A 73 -11.58 1.10 -13.52
C ALA A 73 -12.63 2.16 -13.86
N VAL A 74 -12.19 3.40 -13.94
CA VAL A 74 -13.01 4.55 -14.35
C VAL A 74 -12.34 5.20 -15.56
N ALA A 75 -13.08 5.33 -16.65
CA ALA A 75 -12.61 6.00 -17.85
C ALA A 75 -13.58 7.12 -18.22
N THR A 76 -13.07 8.33 -18.33
CA THR A 76 -13.77 9.50 -18.86
C THR A 76 -12.91 10.12 -19.97
N PRO A 77 -13.45 11.03 -20.82
CA PRO A 77 -12.62 11.74 -21.79
C PRO A 77 -11.44 12.49 -21.21
N LYS A 78 -11.54 12.89 -19.92
CA LYS A 78 -10.54 13.69 -19.21
C LYS A 78 -9.67 12.91 -18.22
N GLN A 79 -10.05 11.68 -17.88
CA GLN A 79 -9.33 10.93 -16.85
C GLN A 79 -9.51 9.43 -17.07
N PHE A 80 -8.42 8.71 -16.95
CA PHE A 80 -8.42 7.26 -16.76
C PHE A 80 -7.84 6.95 -15.38
N SER A 81 -8.54 6.12 -14.63
CA SER A 81 -8.07 5.63 -13.33
C SER A 81 -8.43 4.16 -13.18
N THR A 82 -7.48 3.36 -12.78
CA THR A 82 -7.73 1.99 -12.31
C THR A 82 -6.99 1.75 -11.03
N GLN A 83 -7.69 1.21 -10.06
CA GLN A 83 -7.12 0.81 -8.78
C GLN A 83 -7.63 -0.58 -8.44
N GLY A 84 -6.80 -1.35 -7.81
CA GLY A 84 -7.19 -2.68 -7.41
C GLY A 84 -6.29 -3.24 -6.34
N MET A 85 -6.67 -4.42 -5.89
CA MET A 85 -5.97 -5.19 -4.87
C MET A 85 -5.79 -6.60 -5.37
N PHE A 86 -4.74 -7.23 -4.90
CA PHE A 86 -4.57 -8.66 -5.04
C PHE A 86 -4.24 -9.28 -3.70
N PHE A 87 -4.73 -10.47 -3.52
CA PHE A 87 -4.50 -11.28 -2.34
C PHE A 87 -4.17 -12.71 -2.79
N ALA A 88 -3.12 -13.27 -2.22
CA ALA A 88 -2.80 -14.67 -2.42
C ALA A 88 -2.44 -15.30 -1.08
N GLN A 89 -3.00 -16.47 -0.83
CA GLN A 89 -2.59 -17.31 0.27
C GLN A 89 -1.56 -18.31 -0.24
N MET A 90 -0.42 -18.36 0.43
CA MET A 90 0.68 -19.27 0.09
C MET A 90 0.86 -20.30 1.21
N GLY A 91 0.82 -21.58 0.85
CA GLY A 91 1.13 -22.68 1.76
C GLY A 91 -0.10 -23.35 2.40
N ASN A 92 0.20 -24.42 3.10
CA ASN A 92 -0.80 -25.22 3.81
C ASN A 92 -1.28 -24.52 5.06
N PHE A 93 -2.59 -24.63 5.27
CA PHE A 93 -3.20 -24.36 6.56
C PHE A 93 -3.04 -25.60 7.45
N GLU A 94 -1.82 -25.92 7.83
CA GLU A 94 -1.62 -26.88 8.89
C GLU A 94 -1.39 -26.11 10.19
N GLY A 95 -2.45 -26.06 11.01
CA GLY A 95 -2.35 -25.56 12.37
C GLY A 95 -2.32 -24.04 12.49
N THR A 96 -1.26 -23.50 13.05
CA THR A 96 -1.20 -22.17 13.64
C THR A 96 -0.56 -21.11 12.76
N GLU A 97 0.00 -21.48 11.60
CA GLU A 97 0.80 -20.58 10.76
C GLU A 97 0.21 -20.37 9.37
N ARG A 98 0.33 -19.13 8.87
CA ARG A 98 -0.05 -18.71 7.51
C ARG A 98 1.00 -17.87 6.85
N ARG A 99 1.06 -17.98 5.51
CA ARG A 99 1.78 -17.05 4.65
C ARG A 99 0.84 -16.45 3.64
N LEU A 100 0.84 -15.14 3.55
CA LEU A 100 -0.08 -14.39 2.71
C LEU A 100 0.72 -13.39 1.88
N VAL A 101 0.24 -13.08 0.69
CA VAL A 101 0.73 -11.97 -0.11
C VAL A 101 -0.44 -11.02 -0.36
N PHE A 102 -0.25 -9.78 -0.01
CA PHE A 102 -1.18 -8.70 -0.31
C PHE A 102 -0.51 -7.72 -1.22
N GLY A 103 -1.31 -7.06 -2.03
CA GLY A 103 -0.82 -5.94 -2.77
C GLY A 103 -1.95 -5.07 -3.27
N ASP A 104 -1.58 -3.88 -3.65
CA ASP A 104 -2.45 -2.92 -4.30
C ASP A 104 -1.75 -2.31 -5.51
N PHE A 105 -2.54 -1.89 -6.48
CA PHE A 105 -2.08 -1.13 -7.63
C PHE A 105 -3.01 0.05 -7.87
N ASP A 106 -2.42 1.13 -8.30
CA ASP A 106 -3.12 2.35 -8.70
C ASP A 106 -2.46 2.89 -9.97
N ILE A 107 -3.25 3.08 -11.02
CA ILE A 107 -2.80 3.65 -12.28
C ILE A 107 -3.76 4.78 -12.63
N GLN A 108 -3.22 5.97 -12.77
CA GLN A 108 -3.98 7.16 -13.12
C GLN A 108 -3.36 7.85 -14.32
N ARG A 109 -4.21 8.39 -15.19
CA ARG A 109 -3.82 9.23 -16.30
C ARG A 109 -4.76 10.41 -16.40
N ASP A 110 -4.22 11.59 -16.42
CA ASP A 110 -4.92 12.83 -16.71
C ASP A 110 -4.95 13.05 -18.22
N GLY A 111 -6.13 13.19 -18.79
CA GLY A 111 -6.33 13.43 -20.23
C GLY A 111 -6.05 14.86 -20.63
N ASP A 112 -6.22 15.83 -19.75
CA ASP A 112 -6.02 17.25 -20.05
C ASP A 112 -4.51 17.59 -20.12
N THR A 113 -3.71 17.12 -19.17
CA THR A 113 -2.25 17.33 -19.13
C THR A 113 -1.46 16.20 -19.79
N GLY A 114 -2.04 15.00 -19.88
CA GLY A 114 -1.35 13.79 -20.28
C GLY A 114 -0.41 13.22 -19.21
N SER A 115 -0.46 13.76 -18.00
CA SER A 115 0.29 13.24 -16.85
C SER A 115 -0.22 11.85 -16.45
N SER A 116 0.68 10.99 -15.99
CA SER A 116 0.30 9.65 -15.55
C SER A 116 1.08 9.22 -14.32
N THR A 117 0.42 8.44 -13.46
CA THR A 117 1.03 7.82 -12.30
C THR A 117 0.67 6.36 -12.24
N ALA A 118 1.64 5.50 -11.99
CA ALA A 118 1.42 4.09 -11.71
C ALA A 118 2.12 3.74 -10.39
N THR A 119 1.41 3.06 -9.50
CA THR A 119 1.91 2.60 -8.21
C THR A 119 1.58 1.13 -8.06
N ILE A 120 2.55 0.35 -7.58
CA ILE A 120 2.35 -1.04 -7.15
C ILE A 120 2.97 -1.19 -5.78
N LYS A 121 2.22 -1.80 -4.86
CA LYS A 121 2.66 -2.18 -3.53
C LYS A 121 2.39 -3.66 -3.32
N ALA A 122 3.34 -4.36 -2.71
CA ALA A 122 3.18 -5.75 -2.33
C ALA A 122 3.77 -6.00 -0.94
N GLU A 123 3.10 -6.84 -0.16
CA GLU A 123 3.50 -7.22 1.19
C GLU A 123 3.40 -8.74 1.35
N VAL A 124 4.46 -9.35 1.82
CA VAL A 124 4.46 -10.74 2.26
C VAL A 124 4.26 -10.76 3.77
N VAL A 125 3.28 -11.51 4.21
CA VAL A 125 2.83 -11.55 5.60
C VAL A 125 2.95 -12.96 6.14
N TRP A 126 3.44 -13.08 7.35
CA TRP A 126 3.47 -14.31 8.15
C TRP A 126 2.58 -14.10 9.36
N GLU A 127 1.57 -14.96 9.50
CA GLU A 127 0.65 -14.97 10.65
C GLU A 127 0.84 -16.23 11.47
N GLN A 128 0.80 -16.09 12.78
CA GLN A 128 0.88 -17.19 13.72
C GLN A 128 -0.18 -17.04 14.82
N MET A 129 -0.94 -18.10 15.05
CA MET A 129 -1.79 -18.22 16.22
C MET A 129 -0.94 -18.62 17.43
N LEU A 130 -0.75 -17.71 18.36
CA LEU A 130 -0.05 -18.00 19.62
C LEU A 130 -0.94 -18.75 20.63
N SER A 131 -2.24 -18.54 20.53
CA SER A 131 -3.27 -19.22 21.33
C SER A 131 -4.63 -19.09 20.64
N ASP A 132 -5.66 -19.71 21.21
CA ASP A 132 -7.05 -19.54 20.79
C ASP A 132 -7.57 -18.09 20.91
N LYS A 133 -6.85 -17.24 21.63
CA LYS A 133 -7.19 -15.84 21.87
C LYS A 133 -6.26 -14.83 21.21
N THR A 134 -5.11 -15.27 20.69
CA THR A 134 -4.07 -14.35 20.24
C THR A 134 -3.46 -14.78 18.92
N MET A 135 -3.47 -13.88 17.94
CA MET A 135 -2.74 -14.00 16.68
C MET A 135 -1.72 -12.88 16.57
N LEU A 136 -0.54 -13.23 16.10
CA LEU A 136 0.53 -12.31 15.75
C LEU A 136 0.80 -12.40 14.25
N GLY A 137 0.99 -11.25 13.61
CA GLY A 137 1.43 -11.15 12.22
C GLY A 137 2.63 -10.24 12.09
N TYR A 138 3.51 -10.54 11.16
CA TYR A 138 4.59 -9.66 10.75
C TYR A 138 4.71 -9.66 9.23
N TYR A 139 5.19 -8.57 8.66
CA TYR A 139 5.25 -8.42 7.22
C TYR A 139 6.49 -7.69 6.73
N LEU A 140 6.84 -8.00 5.49
CA LEU A 140 7.82 -7.28 4.69
C LEU A 140 7.13 -6.79 3.43
N GLY A 141 7.24 -5.50 3.13
CA GLY A 141 6.61 -4.87 1.99
C GLY A 141 7.58 -4.14 1.07
N GLY A 142 7.15 -4.00 -0.18
CA GLY A 142 7.82 -3.18 -1.19
C GLY A 142 6.81 -2.32 -1.94
N LYS A 143 7.24 -1.13 -2.33
CA LYS A 143 6.45 -0.17 -3.14
C LYS A 143 7.31 0.37 -4.27
N VAL A 144 6.74 0.40 -5.47
CA VAL A 144 7.30 1.07 -6.64
C VAL A 144 6.22 1.98 -7.20
N ALA A 145 6.58 3.24 -7.45
CA ALA A 145 5.70 4.17 -8.14
C ALA A 145 6.48 4.97 -9.18
N ARG A 146 5.84 5.21 -10.31
CA ARG A 146 6.37 6.06 -11.38
C ARG A 146 5.31 7.06 -11.80
N SER A 147 5.71 8.32 -11.85
CA SER A 147 4.88 9.41 -12.34
C SER A 147 5.57 10.11 -13.50
N ASN A 148 4.84 10.29 -14.59
CA ASN A 148 5.23 11.16 -15.69
C ASN A 148 4.41 12.45 -15.56
N ILE A 149 5.08 13.56 -15.36
CA ILE A 149 4.47 14.87 -15.17
C ILE A 149 4.51 15.61 -16.52
N ARG A 150 3.36 16.11 -16.95
CA ARG A 150 3.22 16.91 -18.16
C ARG A 150 2.32 18.10 -17.86
N GLY A 151 2.52 19.19 -18.56
CA GLY A 151 1.78 20.45 -18.37
C GLY A 151 2.73 21.62 -18.45
N ASN A 152 2.66 22.55 -17.51
CA ASN A 152 3.58 23.69 -17.42
C ASN A 152 5.04 23.27 -17.16
N PHE A 153 5.23 22.06 -16.66
CA PHE A 153 6.53 21.42 -16.49
C PHE A 153 6.45 20.01 -17.09
N THR A 154 7.57 19.52 -17.57
CA THR A 154 7.72 18.13 -17.96
C THR A 154 8.69 17.47 -16.99
N GLY A 155 8.37 16.25 -16.56
CA GLY A 155 9.21 15.58 -15.59
C GLY A 155 8.85 14.12 -15.38
N ALA A 156 9.70 13.45 -14.64
CA ALA A 156 9.45 12.08 -14.18
C ALA A 156 9.82 11.97 -12.71
N GLN A 157 9.06 11.18 -12.00
CA GLN A 157 9.31 10.87 -10.60
C GLN A 157 9.27 9.36 -10.43
N ASP A 158 10.34 8.79 -9.92
CA ASP A 158 10.43 7.38 -9.58
C ASP A 158 10.56 7.26 -8.06
N LYS A 159 9.71 6.41 -7.44
CA LYS A 159 9.69 6.16 -6.00
C LYS A 159 9.86 4.70 -5.73
N TYR A 160 10.73 4.40 -4.81
CA TYR A 160 10.96 3.05 -4.30
C TYR A 160 10.83 3.07 -2.78
N GLY A 161 10.21 2.06 -2.23
CA GLY A 161 10.04 1.96 -0.79
C GLY A 161 10.07 0.53 -0.32
N VAL A 162 10.58 0.34 0.89
CA VAL A 162 10.49 -0.92 1.63
C VAL A 162 9.88 -0.66 2.97
N SER A 163 9.13 -1.61 3.48
CA SER A 163 8.49 -1.52 4.79
C SER A 163 8.57 -2.84 5.52
N VAL A 164 8.69 -2.78 6.83
CA VAL A 164 8.59 -3.92 7.73
C VAL A 164 7.66 -3.54 8.87
N GLY A 165 6.86 -4.47 9.32
CA GLY A 165 5.95 -4.23 10.42
C GLY A 165 5.41 -5.49 11.03
N GLY A 166 4.62 -5.27 12.07
CA GLY A 166 3.90 -6.34 12.75
C GLY A 166 2.57 -5.84 13.27
N TYR A 167 1.69 -6.77 13.53
CA TYR A 167 0.38 -6.52 14.12
C TYR A 167 -0.03 -7.69 15.01
N PHE A 168 -0.97 -7.43 15.87
CA PHE A 168 -1.58 -8.46 16.70
C PHE A 168 -3.11 -8.32 16.73
N VAL A 169 -3.77 -9.41 17.00
CA VAL A 169 -5.20 -9.47 17.31
C VAL A 169 -5.35 -10.31 18.58
N HIS A 170 -6.01 -9.77 19.59
CA HIS A 170 -6.28 -10.45 20.85
C HIS A 170 -7.77 -10.39 21.18
N ALA A 171 -8.39 -11.54 21.42
CA ALA A 171 -9.77 -11.63 21.87
C ALA A 171 -9.83 -11.50 23.39
N ILE A 172 -10.34 -10.39 23.89
CA ILE A 172 -10.57 -10.15 25.33
C ILE A 172 -11.82 -10.94 25.78
N LYS A 173 -12.87 -10.91 24.94
CA LYS A 173 -14.14 -11.65 25.09
C LYS A 173 -14.58 -12.12 23.70
N GLU A 174 -15.68 -12.88 23.63
CA GLU A 174 -16.18 -13.41 22.35
C GLU A 174 -16.37 -12.36 21.26
N ASN A 175 -16.84 -11.16 21.63
CA ASN A 175 -17.12 -10.07 20.69
C ASN A 175 -16.27 -8.81 20.95
N LEU A 176 -15.25 -8.89 21.82
CA LEU A 176 -14.38 -7.78 22.15
C LEU A 176 -12.94 -8.13 21.79
N PHE A 177 -12.37 -7.37 20.86
CA PHE A 177 -11.02 -7.56 20.36
C PHE A 177 -10.17 -6.32 20.63
N LEU A 178 -8.92 -6.56 20.94
CA LEU A 178 -7.85 -5.58 20.92
C LEU A 178 -6.94 -5.91 19.77
N ASP A 179 -6.72 -4.98 18.87
CA ASP A 179 -5.80 -5.10 17.76
C ASP A 179 -4.90 -3.87 17.66
N GLY A 180 -3.71 -4.07 17.16
CA GLY A 180 -2.75 -2.99 16.97
C GLY A 180 -1.68 -3.36 15.96
N PHE A 181 -1.01 -2.35 15.44
CA PHE A 181 0.10 -2.53 14.52
C PHE A 181 1.21 -1.52 14.77
N ALA A 182 2.41 -1.89 14.32
CA ALA A 182 3.56 -1.00 14.23
C ALA A 182 4.30 -1.28 12.92
N SER A 183 4.79 -0.23 12.26
CA SER A 183 5.53 -0.36 11.01
C SER A 183 6.62 0.68 10.89
N LEU A 184 7.70 0.29 10.21
CA LEU A 184 8.78 1.16 9.80
C LEU A 184 8.97 1.00 8.30
N GLY A 185 9.32 2.10 7.63
CA GLY A 185 9.60 2.08 6.20
C GLY A 185 10.69 3.07 5.84
N ALA A 186 11.39 2.76 4.76
CA ALA A 186 12.35 3.64 4.13
C ALA A 186 12.08 3.66 2.62
N GLY A 187 12.37 4.79 1.99
CA GLY A 187 12.17 4.92 0.56
C GLY A 187 13.08 5.95 -0.05
N ARG A 188 13.22 5.86 -1.36
CA ARG A 188 13.91 6.81 -2.22
C ARG A 188 12.93 7.41 -3.22
N ASN A 189 13.08 8.69 -3.46
CA ASN A 189 12.27 9.46 -4.39
C ASN A 189 13.19 10.22 -5.32
N ASP A 190 13.27 9.81 -6.57
CA ASP A 190 14.07 10.45 -7.62
C ASP A 190 13.13 11.33 -8.44
N LEU A 191 13.29 12.64 -8.36
CA LEU A 191 12.51 13.63 -9.10
C LEU A 191 13.36 14.32 -10.14
N LYS A 192 12.92 14.29 -11.39
CA LYS A 192 13.51 15.06 -12.51
C LYS A 192 12.44 15.96 -13.08
N MET A 193 12.68 17.23 -13.08
CA MET A 193 11.78 18.23 -13.67
C MET A 193 12.58 19.14 -14.59
N ALA A 194 12.07 19.36 -15.77
CA ALA A 194 12.63 20.30 -16.73
C ALA A 194 11.55 21.30 -17.17
N ASP A 195 11.94 22.54 -17.27
CA ASP A 195 11.21 23.64 -17.85
C ASP A 195 12.11 24.25 -18.93
N ASP A 196 11.57 25.05 -19.86
CA ASP A 196 12.33 25.74 -20.92
C ASP A 196 13.49 26.62 -20.37
N THR A 197 13.50 26.90 -19.07
CA THR A 197 14.48 27.76 -18.40
C THR A 197 15.20 27.09 -17.21
N LEU A 198 14.76 25.95 -16.74
CA LEU A 198 15.28 25.31 -15.51
C LEU A 198 15.32 23.80 -15.64
N ASP A 199 16.46 23.19 -15.34
CA ASP A 199 16.63 21.75 -15.20
C ASP A 199 16.91 21.45 -13.72
N LEU A 200 15.94 20.80 -13.06
CA LEU A 200 16.01 20.46 -11.64
C LEU A 200 16.04 18.95 -11.46
N THR A 201 17.05 18.46 -10.78
CA THR A 201 17.18 17.07 -10.38
C THR A 201 17.31 17.01 -8.86
N SER A 202 16.51 16.16 -8.19
CA SER A 202 16.58 15.88 -6.75
C SER A 202 16.55 14.38 -6.53
N ASP A 203 17.47 13.89 -5.72
CA ASP A 203 17.58 12.54 -5.22
C ASP A 203 17.03 12.41 -3.79
#